data_1738f46edd5a67835cc2443239411667
#
_entry.id   1738f46edd5a67835cc2443239411667
#
_cell.length_a   1.000
_cell.length_b   1.000
_cell.length_c   1.000
_cell.angle_alpha   90.00
_cell.angle_beta   90.00
_cell.angle_gamma   90.00
#
_symmetry.space_group_name_H-M   'P 1'
#
loop_
_entity.id
_entity.type
_entity.pdbx_description
1 polymer ?
#
loop_
_entity_poly.entity_id
_entity_poly.type
_entity_poly.pdbx_seq_one_letter_code
_entity_poly.pdbx_strand_id
1 'polypeptide(L)'
;MSERIARLGASVTGIDITQNSIDIAKIHAFNSGLNINYINADLSLFIKNNSSKKFDVVIASEVVEHLDNRILFFKEASKLLKNKGILILTTINKTALSLLFAKFMAENVLKLLPKGIHDFEKFVSPKTLIDEAKPYKIHLDEIVGFKPVIGISNDFKPIIKDFKFTNFLDVNYGISGIKII
;
A
#
# COMPACT_ATOMS: atom_id res chain seq x y z
N MET A 1 7.29 5.76 0.38
CA MET A 1 6.16 6.46 -0.30
C MET A 1 5.93 7.86 0.24
N SER A 2 5.69 8.05 1.53
CA SER A 2 5.36 9.35 2.18
C SER A 2 6.29 10.51 1.77
N GLU A 3 7.59 10.30 1.75
CA GLU A 3 8.55 11.35 1.38
C GLU A 3 8.42 11.81 -0.08
N ARG A 4 8.15 10.87 -1.01
CA ARG A 4 7.95 11.25 -2.43
C ARG A 4 6.75 12.17 -2.59
N ILE A 5 5.68 11.89 -1.85
CA ILE A 5 4.45 12.69 -1.87
C ILE A 5 4.68 14.04 -1.19
N ALA A 6 5.40 14.07 -0.06
CA ALA A 6 5.78 15.31 0.63
C ALA A 6 6.67 16.22 -0.25
N ARG A 7 7.61 15.66 -1.04
CA ARG A 7 8.41 16.42 -2.02
C ARG A 7 7.58 17.04 -3.15
N LEU A 8 6.39 16.52 -3.42
CA LEU A 8 5.43 17.11 -4.35
C LEU A 8 4.56 18.21 -3.71
N GLY A 9 4.84 18.58 -2.45
CA GLY A 9 4.16 19.67 -1.75
C GLY A 9 2.93 19.27 -0.94
N ALA A 10 2.64 17.96 -0.80
CA ALA A 10 1.51 17.51 0.00
C ALA A 10 1.82 17.56 1.50
N SER A 11 0.80 17.88 2.31
CA SER A 11 0.83 17.67 3.76
C SER A 11 0.57 16.18 4.06
N VAL A 12 1.56 15.47 4.59
CA VAL A 12 1.51 14.02 4.74
C VAL A 12 1.44 13.61 6.21
N THR A 13 0.51 12.69 6.51
CA THR A 13 0.47 11.92 7.75
C THR A 13 0.71 10.45 7.41
N GLY A 14 1.74 9.86 7.98
CA GLY A 14 2.05 8.42 7.86
C GLY A 14 1.74 7.69 9.16
N ILE A 15 1.06 6.56 9.07
CA ILE A 15 0.81 5.67 10.22
C ILE A 15 1.40 4.29 9.96
N ASP A 16 1.91 3.67 11.00
CA ASP A 16 2.37 2.28 11.01
C ASP A 16 2.20 1.69 12.42
N ILE A 17 1.86 0.41 12.49
CA ILE A 17 1.71 -0.30 13.78
C ILE A 17 3.07 -0.58 14.44
N THR A 18 4.15 -0.56 13.66
CA THR A 18 5.50 -0.90 14.10
C THR A 18 6.25 0.35 14.51
N GLN A 19 6.54 0.50 15.81
CA GLN A 19 7.26 1.66 16.34
C GLN A 19 8.62 1.87 15.66
N ASN A 20 9.38 0.79 15.45
CA ASN A 20 10.69 0.87 14.79
C ASN A 20 10.61 1.44 13.37
N SER A 21 9.57 1.07 12.59
CA SER A 21 9.34 1.65 11.25
C SER A 21 9.08 3.15 11.33
N ILE A 22 8.30 3.58 12.30
CA ILE A 22 8.01 5.01 12.55
C ILE A 22 9.27 5.78 12.92
N ASP A 23 10.12 5.22 13.80
CA ASP A 23 11.34 5.88 14.25
C ASP A 23 12.34 6.05 13.08
N ILE A 24 12.53 4.99 12.29
CA ILE A 24 13.36 5.05 11.07
C ILE A 24 12.80 6.07 10.08
N ALA A 25 11.48 6.09 9.85
CA ALA A 25 10.84 7.02 8.93
C ALA A 25 11.00 8.48 9.37
N LYS A 26 10.91 8.77 10.69
CA LYS A 26 11.15 10.10 11.26
C LYS A 26 12.59 10.57 11.02
N ILE A 27 13.56 9.70 11.31
CA ILE A 27 14.99 10.02 11.10
C ILE A 27 15.25 10.30 9.62
N HIS A 28 14.72 9.48 8.74
CA HIS A 28 14.93 9.63 7.30
C HIS A 28 14.28 10.92 6.76
N ALA A 29 13.05 11.24 7.19
CA ALA A 29 12.39 12.49 6.82
C ALA A 29 13.15 13.71 7.33
N PHE A 30 13.63 13.68 8.58
CA PHE A 30 14.45 14.75 9.17
C PHE A 30 15.73 14.99 8.34
N ASN A 31 16.49 13.94 8.03
CA ASN A 31 17.69 14.02 7.22
C ASN A 31 17.42 14.50 5.78
N SER A 32 16.20 14.30 5.28
CA SER A 32 15.75 14.75 3.98
C SER A 32 15.14 16.16 3.97
N GLY A 33 15.09 16.85 5.13
CA GLY A 33 14.48 18.17 5.28
C GLY A 33 12.96 18.19 5.05
N LEU A 34 12.28 17.06 5.29
CA LEU A 34 10.85 16.91 5.06
C LEU A 34 10.07 16.94 6.38
N ASN A 35 8.97 17.70 6.38
CA ASN A 35 8.04 17.73 7.51
C ASN A 35 6.88 16.76 7.26
N ILE A 36 6.95 15.56 7.86
CA ILE A 36 5.95 14.51 7.74
C ILE A 36 5.50 14.13 9.15
N ASN A 37 4.18 14.07 9.37
CA ASN A 37 3.62 13.66 10.65
C ASN A 37 3.54 12.13 10.73
N TYR A 38 4.55 11.48 11.31
CA TYR A 38 4.57 10.03 11.54
C TYR A 38 4.02 9.65 12.91
N ILE A 39 3.04 8.73 12.94
CA ILE A 39 2.33 8.30 14.15
C ILE A 39 2.35 6.77 14.24
N ASN A 40 2.76 6.23 15.38
CA ASN A 40 2.63 4.81 15.68
C ASN A 40 1.18 4.52 16.09
N ALA A 41 0.42 3.94 15.19
CA ALA A 41 -0.98 3.56 15.41
C ALA A 41 -1.45 2.60 14.31
N ASP A 42 -2.42 1.76 14.62
CA ASP A 42 -3.31 1.17 13.64
C ASP A 42 -4.36 2.20 13.16
N LEU A 43 -5.12 1.85 12.14
CA LEU A 43 -6.10 2.75 11.55
C LEU A 43 -7.22 3.10 12.54
N SER A 44 -7.70 2.14 13.33
CA SER A 44 -8.78 2.33 14.30
C SER A 44 -8.37 3.29 15.43
N LEU A 45 -7.17 3.10 15.97
CA LEU A 45 -6.59 3.96 17.01
C LEU A 45 -6.36 5.38 16.46
N PHE A 46 -5.84 5.49 15.23
CA PHE A 46 -5.67 6.79 14.58
C PHE A 46 -6.98 7.55 14.47
N ILE A 47 -8.04 6.91 13.99
CA ILE A 47 -9.38 7.52 13.85
C ILE A 47 -9.96 7.92 15.20
N LYS A 48 -9.83 7.07 16.21
CA LYS A 48 -10.30 7.37 17.58
C LYS A 48 -9.70 8.67 18.11
N ASN A 49 -8.41 8.88 17.87
CA ASN A 49 -7.68 10.05 18.35
C ASN A 49 -7.79 11.28 17.42
N ASN A 50 -8.29 11.10 16.19
CA ASN A 50 -8.33 12.12 15.14
C ASN A 50 -9.67 12.11 14.39
N SER A 51 -10.79 11.98 15.08
CA SER A 51 -12.13 11.76 14.49
C SER A 51 -12.59 12.87 13.53
N SER A 52 -12.11 14.11 13.73
CA SER A 52 -12.43 15.27 12.86
C SER A 52 -11.54 15.38 11.63
N LYS A 53 -10.39 14.69 11.60
CA LYS A 53 -9.46 14.78 10.46
C LYS A 53 -10.03 14.12 9.22
N LYS A 54 -9.89 14.82 8.08
CA LYS A 54 -10.26 14.34 6.75
C LYS A 54 -9.12 14.61 5.78
N PHE A 55 -8.93 13.69 4.86
CA PHE A 55 -7.87 13.72 3.87
C PHE A 55 -8.43 13.77 2.45
N ASP A 56 -7.73 14.45 1.57
CA ASP A 56 -8.03 14.46 0.13
C ASP A 56 -7.68 13.10 -0.49
N VAL A 57 -6.62 12.47 0.02
CA VAL A 57 -6.13 11.17 -0.44
C VAL A 57 -5.78 10.29 0.75
N VAL A 58 -6.22 9.03 0.73
CA VAL A 58 -5.78 7.97 1.64
C VAL A 58 -5.06 6.90 0.80
N ILE A 59 -3.87 6.50 1.24
CA ILE A 59 -3.05 5.49 0.54
C ILE A 59 -2.76 4.35 1.50
N ALA A 60 -3.08 3.13 1.09
CA ALA A 60 -2.65 1.91 1.77
C ALA A 60 -1.84 1.05 0.78
N SER A 61 -0.52 1.04 0.98
CA SER A 61 0.42 0.35 0.09
C SER A 61 0.93 -0.91 0.77
N GLU A 62 0.66 -2.07 0.16
CA GLU A 62 1.02 -3.39 0.70
C GLU A 62 0.49 -3.58 2.14
N VAL A 63 -0.77 -3.27 2.35
CA VAL A 63 -1.43 -3.33 3.66
C VAL A 63 -2.61 -4.29 3.66
N VAL A 64 -3.45 -4.24 2.60
CA VAL A 64 -4.75 -4.92 2.61
C VAL A 64 -4.67 -6.44 2.67
N GLU A 65 -3.58 -7.03 2.19
CA GLU A 65 -3.26 -8.46 2.30
C GLU A 65 -2.89 -8.90 3.72
N HIS A 66 -2.54 -7.97 4.59
CA HIS A 66 -2.18 -8.25 5.99
C HIS A 66 -3.33 -8.01 6.97
N LEU A 67 -4.47 -7.53 6.48
CA LEU A 67 -5.61 -7.20 7.33
C LEU A 67 -6.49 -8.44 7.60
N ASP A 68 -6.76 -8.71 8.86
CA ASP A 68 -7.73 -9.73 9.25
C ASP A 68 -9.18 -9.32 8.91
N ASN A 69 -9.46 -8.02 8.86
CA ASN A 69 -10.81 -7.48 8.56
C ASN A 69 -10.75 -6.28 7.58
N ARG A 70 -10.75 -6.57 6.28
CA ARG A 70 -10.76 -5.55 5.22
C ARG A 70 -12.07 -4.75 5.18
N ILE A 71 -13.18 -5.34 5.59
CA ILE A 71 -14.47 -4.65 5.67
C ILE A 71 -14.40 -3.50 6.67
N LEU A 72 -13.79 -3.74 7.85
CA LEU A 72 -13.54 -2.69 8.84
C LEU A 72 -12.62 -1.61 8.27
N PHE A 73 -11.56 -2.00 7.56
CA PHE A 73 -10.64 -1.06 6.91
C PHE A 73 -11.38 -0.12 5.95
N PHE A 74 -12.24 -0.62 5.04
CA PHE A 74 -12.99 0.24 4.11
C PHE A 74 -13.95 1.17 4.83
N LYS A 75 -14.64 0.70 5.88
CA LYS A 75 -15.49 1.54 6.74
C LYS A 75 -14.69 2.68 7.36
N GLU A 76 -13.50 2.42 7.83
CA GLU A 76 -12.62 3.40 8.48
C GLU A 76 -11.95 4.34 7.48
N ALA A 77 -11.45 3.83 6.37
CA ALA A 77 -10.90 4.62 5.29
C ALA A 77 -11.94 5.61 4.74
N SER A 78 -13.20 5.17 4.57
CA SER A 78 -14.29 6.06 4.18
C SER A 78 -14.52 7.20 5.18
N LYS A 79 -14.36 6.96 6.48
CA LYS A 79 -14.47 8.03 7.49
C LYS A 79 -13.35 9.05 7.38
N LEU A 80 -12.15 8.65 6.98
CA LEU A 80 -11.01 9.55 6.82
C LEU A 80 -11.04 10.35 5.52
N LEU A 81 -11.70 9.85 4.49
CA LEU A 81 -11.78 10.54 3.21
C LEU A 81 -12.78 11.71 3.28
N LYS A 82 -12.40 12.84 2.69
CA LYS A 82 -13.31 13.90 2.29
C LYS A 82 -14.32 13.39 1.26
N ASN A 83 -15.41 14.09 1.04
CA ASN A 83 -16.26 13.86 -0.12
C ASN A 83 -15.44 14.07 -1.40
N LYS A 84 -15.54 13.16 -2.36
CA LYS A 84 -14.70 13.07 -3.56
C LYS A 84 -13.20 12.86 -3.27
N GLY A 85 -12.84 12.50 -2.03
CA GLY A 85 -11.48 12.09 -1.70
C GLY A 85 -11.13 10.75 -2.34
N ILE A 86 -9.86 10.53 -2.61
CA ILE A 86 -9.34 9.39 -3.37
C ILE A 86 -8.77 8.34 -2.41
N LEU A 87 -9.16 7.08 -2.60
CA LEU A 87 -8.48 5.93 -2.01
C LEU A 87 -7.54 5.31 -3.03
N ILE A 88 -6.30 5.05 -2.64
CA ILE A 88 -5.30 4.35 -3.45
C ILE A 88 -4.81 3.14 -2.65
N LEU A 89 -4.87 1.95 -3.26
CA LEU A 89 -4.39 0.71 -2.68
C LEU A 89 -3.35 0.08 -3.60
N THR A 90 -2.30 -0.52 -3.05
CA THR A 90 -1.43 -1.45 -3.78
C THR A 90 -1.36 -2.77 -3.03
N THR A 91 -1.34 -3.89 -3.77
CA THR A 91 -1.29 -5.22 -3.18
C THR A 91 -0.91 -6.29 -4.21
N ILE A 92 -0.73 -7.52 -3.76
CA ILE A 92 -0.47 -8.69 -4.58
C ILE A 92 -1.80 -9.31 -5.02
N ASN A 93 -1.93 -9.58 -6.32
CA ASN A 93 -3.13 -10.20 -6.88
C ASN A 93 -3.23 -11.68 -6.53
N LYS A 94 -4.44 -12.20 -6.34
CA LYS A 94 -4.69 -13.63 -6.06
C LYS A 94 -4.72 -14.44 -7.35
N THR A 95 -3.55 -14.74 -7.92
CA THR A 95 -3.36 -15.52 -9.16
C THR A 95 -2.33 -16.63 -8.96
N ALA A 96 -2.37 -17.64 -9.83
CA ALA A 96 -1.35 -18.69 -9.84
C ALA A 96 0.05 -18.12 -10.14
N LEU A 97 0.13 -17.08 -10.99
CA LEU A 97 1.41 -16.47 -11.35
C LEU A 97 2.00 -15.66 -10.19
N SER A 98 1.19 -14.94 -9.41
CA SER A 98 1.66 -14.23 -8.21
C SER A 98 2.20 -15.22 -7.17
N LEU A 99 1.55 -16.38 -7.01
CA LEU A 99 2.03 -17.45 -6.13
C LEU A 99 3.38 -17.99 -6.58
N LEU A 100 3.54 -18.28 -7.88
CA LEU A 100 4.81 -18.72 -8.46
C LEU A 100 5.90 -17.67 -8.30
N PHE A 101 5.58 -16.40 -8.55
CA PHE A 101 6.51 -15.28 -8.39
C PHE A 101 6.94 -15.11 -6.92
N ALA A 102 5.98 -15.14 -5.99
CA ALA A 102 6.25 -15.03 -4.56
C ALA A 102 7.14 -16.19 -4.08
N LYS A 103 6.87 -17.42 -4.53
CA LYS A 103 7.69 -18.60 -4.21
C LYS A 103 9.10 -18.47 -4.79
N PHE A 104 9.23 -18.06 -6.06
CA PHE A 104 10.53 -17.86 -6.72
C PHE A 104 11.36 -16.78 -5.99
N MET A 105 10.74 -15.66 -5.63
CA MET A 105 11.40 -14.58 -4.90
C MET A 105 11.85 -15.02 -3.52
N ALA A 106 11.01 -15.76 -2.78
CA ALA A 106 11.34 -16.27 -1.46
C ALA A 106 12.54 -17.25 -1.51
N GLU A 107 12.60 -18.13 -2.53
CA GLU A 107 13.63 -19.15 -2.64
C GLU A 107 14.97 -18.61 -3.17
N ASN A 108 14.95 -17.66 -4.11
CA ASN A 108 16.13 -17.28 -4.88
C ASN A 108 16.70 -15.89 -4.57
N VAL A 109 15.85 -14.94 -4.13
CA VAL A 109 16.28 -13.56 -3.91
C VAL A 109 16.36 -13.23 -2.42
N LEU A 110 15.49 -13.81 -1.61
CA LEU A 110 15.28 -13.44 -0.21
C LEU A 110 15.62 -14.60 0.74
N LYS A 111 16.80 -15.21 0.60
CA LYS A 111 17.33 -16.21 1.56
C LYS A 111 17.29 -15.74 3.04
N LEU A 112 16.86 -14.50 3.29
CA LEU A 112 16.78 -13.83 4.59
C LEU A 112 15.34 -13.66 5.12
N LEU A 113 14.29 -14.03 4.37
CA LEU A 113 12.92 -13.86 4.86
C LEU A 113 12.43 -15.11 5.61
N PRO A 114 11.79 -14.94 6.77
CA PRO A 114 11.15 -16.04 7.48
C PRO A 114 10.10 -16.74 6.60
N LYS A 115 9.96 -18.06 6.75
CA LYS A 115 8.90 -18.82 6.09
C LYS A 115 7.53 -18.26 6.47
N GLY A 116 6.66 -17.97 5.49
CA GLY A 116 5.27 -17.58 5.72
C GLY A 116 4.92 -16.13 5.41
N ILE A 117 5.83 -15.31 4.86
CA ILE A 117 5.56 -13.89 4.55
C ILE A 117 4.53 -13.71 3.42
N HIS A 118 4.37 -14.68 2.53
CA HIS A 118 3.39 -14.63 1.44
C HIS A 118 2.43 -15.82 1.53
N ASP A 119 1.47 -15.73 2.42
CA ASP A 119 0.34 -16.64 2.46
C ASP A 119 -0.61 -16.32 1.30
N PHE A 120 -0.73 -17.23 0.33
CA PHE A 120 -1.59 -17.07 -0.85
C PHE A 120 -3.05 -16.77 -0.48
N GLU A 121 -3.52 -17.26 0.67
CA GLU A 121 -4.87 -16.99 1.16
C GLU A 121 -5.09 -15.49 1.47
N LYS A 122 -4.02 -14.76 1.73
CA LYS A 122 -4.04 -13.31 1.98
C LYS A 122 -4.00 -12.46 0.71
N PHE A 123 -3.68 -13.04 -0.44
CA PHE A 123 -3.68 -12.31 -1.71
C PHE A 123 -5.11 -11.94 -2.10
N VAL A 124 -5.29 -10.75 -2.65
CA VAL A 124 -6.62 -10.16 -2.87
C VAL A 124 -6.81 -9.82 -4.34
N SER A 125 -7.93 -10.25 -4.94
CA SER A 125 -8.25 -9.87 -6.31
C SER A 125 -8.81 -8.44 -6.38
N PRO A 126 -8.63 -7.72 -7.52
CA PRO A 126 -9.26 -6.41 -7.71
C PRO A 126 -10.77 -6.44 -7.50
N LYS A 127 -11.44 -7.48 -8.00
CA LYS A 127 -12.88 -7.67 -7.84
C LYS A 127 -13.30 -7.72 -6.38
N THR A 128 -12.54 -8.43 -5.54
CA THR A 128 -12.81 -8.51 -4.10
C THR A 128 -12.75 -7.13 -3.45
N LEU A 129 -11.71 -6.33 -3.75
CA LEU A 129 -11.58 -4.98 -3.18
C LEU A 129 -12.71 -4.06 -3.65
N ILE A 130 -13.13 -4.14 -4.91
CA ILE A 130 -14.26 -3.36 -5.44
C ILE A 130 -15.55 -3.71 -4.70
N ASP A 131 -15.85 -5.00 -4.56
CA ASP A 131 -17.06 -5.47 -3.90
C ASP A 131 -17.07 -5.09 -2.41
N GLU A 132 -15.93 -5.19 -1.71
CA GLU A 132 -15.77 -4.83 -0.29
C GLU A 132 -15.81 -3.31 -0.04
N ALA A 133 -15.36 -2.47 -0.98
CA ALA A 133 -15.35 -1.01 -0.86
C ALA A 133 -16.72 -0.37 -1.10
N LYS A 134 -17.53 -0.95 -2.00
CA LYS A 134 -18.80 -0.42 -2.48
C LYS A 134 -19.81 -0.06 -1.37
N PRO A 135 -20.03 -0.88 -0.32
CA PRO A 135 -20.95 -0.56 0.78
C PRO A 135 -20.58 0.73 1.54
N TYR A 136 -19.30 1.14 1.47
CA TYR A 136 -18.77 2.33 2.15
C TYR A 136 -18.66 3.55 1.24
N LYS A 137 -19.39 3.52 0.10
CA LYS A 137 -19.43 4.63 -0.87
C LYS A 137 -18.06 4.94 -1.48
N ILE A 138 -17.20 3.95 -1.63
CA ILE A 138 -15.91 4.06 -2.33
C ILE A 138 -16.06 3.32 -3.66
N HIS A 139 -15.95 4.06 -4.76
CA HIS A 139 -15.99 3.53 -6.12
C HIS A 139 -14.58 3.37 -6.64
N LEU A 140 -14.09 2.12 -6.64
CA LEU A 140 -12.77 1.75 -7.16
C LEU A 140 -12.92 1.35 -8.62
N ASP A 141 -12.28 2.07 -9.54
CA ASP A 141 -12.45 1.91 -10.99
C ASP A 141 -11.15 1.99 -11.79
N GLU A 142 -10.12 2.64 -11.28
CA GLU A 142 -8.82 2.74 -11.94
C GLU A 142 -7.88 1.63 -11.46
N ILE A 143 -7.47 0.72 -12.35
CA ILE A 143 -6.61 -0.42 -12.00
C ILE A 143 -5.37 -0.42 -12.91
N VAL A 144 -4.20 -0.57 -12.30
CA VAL A 144 -2.92 -0.67 -13.02
C VAL A 144 -2.05 -1.76 -12.42
N GLY A 145 -1.33 -2.50 -13.25
CA GLY A 145 -0.29 -3.41 -12.81
C GLY A 145 1.07 -2.71 -12.68
N PHE A 146 2.01 -3.35 -11.97
CA PHE A 146 3.38 -2.90 -11.85
C PHE A 146 4.32 -3.93 -12.46
N LYS A 147 5.18 -3.49 -13.38
CA LYS A 147 6.23 -4.32 -13.98
C LYS A 147 7.59 -3.83 -13.52
N PRO A 148 8.41 -4.69 -12.88
CA PRO A 148 9.76 -4.31 -12.49
C PRO A 148 10.63 -4.07 -13.74
N VAL A 149 11.42 -3.02 -13.70
CA VAL A 149 12.49 -2.74 -14.67
C VAL A 149 13.78 -3.32 -14.10
N ILE A 150 14.20 -4.45 -14.67
CA ILE A 150 15.41 -5.14 -14.23
C ILE A 150 16.63 -4.47 -14.86
N GLY A 151 17.66 -4.23 -14.07
CA GLY A 151 18.98 -3.82 -14.49
C GLY A 151 20.04 -4.76 -13.94
N ILE A 152 21.29 -4.48 -14.27
CA ILE A 152 22.44 -5.21 -13.77
C ILE A 152 23.22 -4.27 -12.85
N SER A 153 23.60 -4.74 -11.65
CA SER A 153 24.47 -4.04 -10.71
C SER A 153 25.91 -4.09 -11.18
N ASN A 154 26.80 -3.32 -10.54
CA ASN A 154 28.24 -3.36 -10.82
C ASN A 154 28.87 -4.75 -10.57
N ASP A 155 28.24 -5.57 -9.71
CA ASP A 155 28.67 -6.94 -9.41
C ASP A 155 28.00 -7.99 -10.33
N PHE A 156 27.47 -7.57 -11.47
CA PHE A 156 26.76 -8.42 -12.46
C PHE A 156 25.53 -9.15 -11.90
N LYS A 157 24.93 -8.64 -10.82
CA LYS A 157 23.68 -9.22 -10.24
C LYS A 157 22.45 -8.49 -10.77
N PRO A 158 21.34 -9.20 -11.03
CA PRO A 158 20.08 -8.54 -11.40
C PRO A 158 19.58 -7.69 -10.22
N ILE A 159 19.18 -6.45 -10.52
CA ILE A 159 18.57 -5.52 -9.56
C ILE A 159 17.32 -4.91 -10.16
N ILE A 160 16.35 -4.59 -9.32
CA ILE A 160 15.18 -3.80 -9.72
C ILE A 160 15.59 -2.33 -9.69
N LYS A 161 15.65 -1.68 -10.87
CA LYS A 161 15.97 -0.26 -10.99
C LYS A 161 14.74 0.64 -10.81
N ASP A 162 13.58 0.19 -11.27
CA ASP A 162 12.35 0.97 -11.26
C ASP A 162 11.14 0.06 -11.50
N PHE A 163 9.94 0.66 -11.46
CA PHE A 163 8.68 0.01 -11.84
C PHE A 163 7.99 0.82 -12.93
N LYS A 164 7.39 0.14 -13.90
CA LYS A 164 6.54 0.74 -14.92
C LYS A 164 5.11 0.28 -14.78
N PHE A 165 4.18 1.15 -15.08
CA PHE A 165 2.76 0.78 -15.19
C PHE A 165 2.53 -0.15 -16.38
N THR A 166 1.59 -1.07 -16.21
CA THR A 166 1.22 -2.06 -17.23
C THR A 166 -0.24 -2.46 -17.07
N ASN A 167 -0.85 -2.94 -18.15
CA ASN A 167 -2.18 -3.56 -18.09
C ASN A 167 -2.14 -5.01 -17.58
N PHE A 168 -0.94 -5.55 -17.35
CA PHE A 168 -0.75 -6.90 -16.81
C PHE A 168 -0.89 -6.87 -15.27
N LEU A 169 -1.93 -7.52 -14.76
CA LEU A 169 -2.32 -7.47 -13.35
C LEU A 169 -1.96 -8.73 -12.57
N ASP A 170 -1.38 -9.75 -13.22
CA ASP A 170 -1.30 -11.11 -12.65
C ASP A 170 -0.34 -11.27 -11.48
N VAL A 171 0.49 -10.28 -11.15
CA VAL A 171 1.40 -10.36 -10.00
C VAL A 171 0.98 -9.38 -8.92
N ASN A 172 1.12 -8.10 -9.17
CA ASN A 172 0.74 -7.04 -8.26
C ASN A 172 0.01 -5.92 -9.02
N TYR A 173 -0.79 -5.16 -8.30
CA TYR A 173 -1.56 -4.09 -8.90
C TYR A 173 -1.78 -2.94 -7.90
N GLY A 174 -2.04 -1.77 -8.47
CA GLY A 174 -2.64 -0.65 -7.77
C GLY A 174 -4.08 -0.48 -8.22
N ILE A 175 -4.93 -0.12 -7.30
CA ILE A 175 -6.32 0.25 -7.58
C ILE A 175 -6.63 1.55 -6.87
N SER A 176 -7.30 2.45 -7.58
CA SER A 176 -7.76 3.71 -7.00
C SER A 176 -9.20 4.00 -7.35
N GLY A 177 -9.79 4.89 -6.58
CA GLY A 177 -11.15 5.34 -6.81
C GLY A 177 -11.57 6.43 -5.85
N ILE A 178 -12.79 6.90 -6.00
CA ILE A 178 -13.31 8.10 -5.32
C ILE A 178 -14.36 7.68 -4.29
N LYS A 179 -14.39 8.42 -3.17
CA LYS A 179 -15.52 8.38 -2.26
C LYS A 179 -16.68 9.18 -2.86
N ILE A 180 -17.79 8.49 -3.11
CA ILE A 180 -19.06 9.11 -3.55
C ILE A 180 -19.81 9.67 -2.34
N ILE A 181 -20.63 10.70 -2.59
CA ILE A 181 -21.42 11.38 -1.55
C ILE A 181 -22.56 10.50 -1.05
#